data_10ec4802bd7c32a085338344f51a1a17
#
_entry.id   10ec4802bd7c32a085338344f51a1a17
#
_cell.length_a   1.000
_cell.length_b   1.000
_cell.length_c   1.000
_cell.angle_alpha   90.00
_cell.angle_beta   90.00
_cell.angle_gamma   90.00
#
_symmetry.space_group_name_H-M   'P 1'
#
loop_
_entity.id
_entity.type
_entity.pdbx_description
1 polymer ?
#
loop_
_entity_poly.entity_id
_entity_poly.type
_entity_poly.pdbx_seq_one_letter_code
_entity_poly.pdbx_strand_id
1 'polypeptide(L)'
;MTGFDHRDRLVRAVQTPVGDISADHFVLAAGSWTTPLLRKLGVRIPMEPGKGYTFLLTPKVMPRHGILFADIHAGVTPLGDRIRIGGTMEFSGYDLSVDAKRISNLFRLARGYIELETPEYEEPWAGLRPMTVDGLPILDWAQPFTNATVATGYSMLGMTVAPPAGEAMAEMIVTGTRPDVFEPFRIDRFAKAIVRRAGR
;
A
#
# COMPACT_ATOMS: atom_id res chain seq x y z
N MET A 1 -0.55 -16.25 6.98
CA MET A 1 0.76 -16.77 6.54
C MET A 1 1.75 -16.69 7.68
N THR A 2 2.44 -17.80 7.97
CA THR A 2 3.38 -17.92 9.10
C THR A 2 4.83 -17.82 8.67
N GLY A 3 5.17 -18.27 7.45
CA GLY A 3 6.54 -18.26 6.93
C GLY A 3 6.62 -18.64 5.46
N PHE A 4 7.85 -18.93 5.04
CA PHE A 4 8.18 -19.51 3.74
C PHE A 4 9.08 -20.73 3.93
N ASP A 5 8.85 -21.76 3.15
CA ASP A 5 9.87 -22.78 2.87
C ASP A 5 10.65 -22.34 1.64
N HIS A 6 11.98 -22.18 1.80
CA HIS A 6 12.84 -21.78 0.69
C HIS A 6 14.22 -22.44 0.78
N ARG A 7 14.82 -22.74 -0.34
CA ARG A 7 16.15 -23.30 -0.46
C ARG A 7 16.76 -22.95 -1.83
N ASP A 8 18.05 -22.76 -1.88
CA ASP A 8 18.81 -22.58 -3.12
C ASP A 8 18.26 -21.45 -4.02
N ARG A 9 17.87 -20.32 -3.43
CA ARG A 9 17.27 -19.15 -4.09
C ARG A 9 15.89 -19.41 -4.72
N LEU A 10 15.19 -20.45 -4.28
CA LEU A 10 13.82 -20.77 -4.66
C LEU A 10 12.92 -20.78 -3.44
N VAL A 11 11.79 -20.09 -3.54
CA VAL A 11 10.66 -20.24 -2.64
C VAL A 11 9.89 -21.48 -3.07
N ARG A 12 9.69 -22.47 -2.17
CA ARG A 12 9.01 -23.72 -2.43
C ARG A 12 7.56 -23.69 -2.05
N ALA A 13 7.29 -23.05 -0.91
CA ALA A 13 5.94 -22.93 -0.40
C ALA A 13 5.78 -21.71 0.51
N VAL A 14 4.56 -21.24 0.61
CA VAL A 14 4.09 -20.30 1.64
C VAL A 14 3.46 -21.12 2.75
N GLN A 15 3.95 -20.96 3.98
CA GLN A 15 3.44 -21.64 5.16
C GLN A 15 2.23 -20.92 5.72
N THR A 16 1.14 -21.65 5.94
CA THR A 16 -0.10 -21.11 6.51
C THR A 16 -0.59 -21.96 7.70
N PRO A 17 -1.48 -21.44 8.55
CA PRO A 17 -2.04 -22.24 9.64
C PRO A 17 -2.86 -23.46 9.17
N VAL A 18 -3.27 -23.48 7.90
CA VAL A 18 -4.09 -24.56 7.30
C VAL A 18 -3.30 -25.45 6.35
N GLY A 19 -1.97 -25.30 6.30
CA GLY A 19 -1.07 -26.07 5.44
C GLY A 19 -0.19 -25.20 4.52
N ASP A 20 0.73 -25.84 3.86
CA ASP A 20 1.67 -25.19 2.95
C ASP A 20 1.07 -25.08 1.54
N ILE A 21 1.31 -23.93 0.89
CA ILE A 21 0.85 -23.66 -0.47
C ILE A 21 2.07 -23.55 -1.38
N SER A 22 2.19 -24.49 -2.31
CA SER A 22 3.26 -24.52 -3.33
C SER A 22 2.80 -23.82 -4.60
N ALA A 23 3.72 -23.18 -5.31
CA ALA A 23 3.52 -22.57 -6.61
C ALA A 23 4.85 -22.49 -7.40
N ASP A 24 4.76 -22.33 -8.70
CA ASP A 24 5.94 -22.13 -9.55
C ASP A 24 6.52 -20.73 -9.35
N HIS A 25 5.67 -19.73 -9.08
CA HIS A 25 6.07 -18.36 -8.85
C HIS A 25 5.24 -17.70 -7.73
N PHE A 26 5.86 -16.81 -6.96
CA PHE A 26 5.25 -16.09 -5.86
C PHE A 26 5.32 -14.58 -6.08
N VAL A 27 4.17 -13.90 -6.02
CA VAL A 27 4.10 -12.44 -6.10
C VAL A 27 3.78 -11.87 -4.72
N LEU A 28 4.70 -11.08 -4.15
CA LEU A 28 4.50 -10.42 -2.87
C LEU A 28 3.86 -9.05 -3.08
N ALA A 29 2.54 -9.01 -3.04
CA ALA A 29 1.71 -7.83 -3.31
C ALA A 29 0.82 -7.44 -2.10
N ALA A 30 1.33 -7.62 -0.87
CA ALA A 30 0.57 -7.47 0.37
C ALA A 30 0.57 -6.01 0.92
N GLY A 31 0.73 -5.01 0.06
CA GLY A 31 0.73 -3.60 0.45
C GLY A 31 1.76 -3.32 1.56
N SER A 32 1.36 -2.65 2.64
CA SER A 32 2.24 -2.36 3.78
C SER A 32 2.82 -3.61 4.44
N TRP A 33 2.09 -4.73 4.42
CA TRP A 33 2.55 -6.00 4.99
C TRP A 33 3.60 -6.72 4.15
N THR A 34 3.92 -6.24 2.95
CA THR A 34 5.02 -6.80 2.15
C THR A 34 6.36 -6.69 2.87
N THR A 35 6.62 -5.61 3.63
CA THR A 35 7.86 -5.44 4.40
C THR A 35 8.11 -6.58 5.40
N PRO A 36 7.19 -6.92 6.34
CA PRO A 36 7.41 -8.05 7.24
C PRO A 36 7.46 -9.40 6.53
N LEU A 37 6.80 -9.56 5.37
CA LEU A 37 6.89 -10.77 4.58
C LEU A 37 8.28 -10.95 3.96
N LEU A 38 8.81 -9.91 3.32
CA LEU A 38 10.16 -9.92 2.73
C LEU A 38 11.24 -10.16 3.79
N ARG A 39 11.08 -9.63 5.01
CA ARG A 39 12.01 -9.89 6.12
C ARG A 39 12.12 -11.38 6.46
N LYS A 40 11.03 -12.17 6.31
CA LYS A 40 11.05 -13.63 6.49
C LYS A 40 11.86 -14.35 5.40
N LEU A 41 12.04 -13.73 4.25
CA LEU A 41 12.92 -14.18 3.16
C LEU A 41 14.33 -13.59 3.26
N GLY A 42 14.64 -12.82 4.29
CA GLY A 42 15.93 -12.13 4.43
C GLY A 42 16.06 -10.88 3.56
N VAL A 43 15.02 -10.49 2.85
CA VAL A 43 15.00 -9.30 1.96
C VAL A 43 14.51 -8.07 2.74
N ARG A 44 15.19 -6.94 2.57
CA ARG A 44 14.85 -5.68 3.25
C ARG A 44 14.53 -4.59 2.24
N ILE A 45 13.43 -3.88 2.47
CA ILE A 45 13.02 -2.71 1.71
C ILE A 45 12.75 -1.53 2.66
N PRO A 46 13.08 -0.29 2.26
CA PRO A 46 12.80 0.91 3.05
C PRO A 46 11.37 1.40 2.78
N MET A 47 10.40 0.71 3.36
CA MET A 47 8.99 1.02 3.26
C MET A 47 8.34 0.98 4.63
N GLU A 48 7.56 2.01 4.94
CA GLU A 48 6.83 2.17 6.19
C GLU A 48 5.33 2.32 5.93
N PRO A 49 4.45 1.84 6.83
CA PRO A 49 3.02 2.06 6.71
C PRO A 49 2.66 3.53 6.97
N GLY A 50 1.99 4.16 6.03
CA GLY A 50 1.40 5.49 6.19
C GLY A 50 -0.08 5.37 6.55
N LYS A 51 -0.44 5.50 7.83
CA LYS A 51 -1.81 5.39 8.31
C LYS A 51 -2.64 6.61 7.89
N GLY A 52 -3.77 6.34 7.28
CA GLY A 52 -4.79 7.33 6.96
C GLY A 52 -6.12 6.96 7.58
N TYR A 53 -6.98 7.96 7.73
CA TYR A 53 -8.32 7.80 8.29
C TYR A 53 -9.38 8.08 7.25
N THR A 54 -10.55 7.45 7.40
CA THR A 54 -11.70 7.69 6.54
C THR A 54 -12.99 7.47 7.32
N PHE A 55 -14.08 8.08 6.82
CA PHE A 55 -15.43 7.93 7.33
C PHE A 55 -16.44 8.23 6.22
N LEU A 56 -17.69 7.91 6.45
CA LEU A 56 -18.79 8.17 5.55
C LEU A 56 -19.62 9.37 6.01
N LEU A 57 -20.22 10.08 5.05
CA LEU A 57 -21.12 11.20 5.27
C LEU A 57 -22.28 11.15 4.27
N THR A 58 -23.43 11.71 4.68
CA THR A 58 -24.56 11.97 3.78
C THR A 58 -24.58 13.47 3.42
N PRO A 59 -24.18 13.84 2.18
CA PRO A 59 -24.13 15.21 1.75
C PRO A 59 -25.52 15.68 1.29
N LYS A 60 -25.84 16.99 1.44
CA LYS A 60 -27.06 17.59 0.86
C LYS A 60 -27.04 17.56 -0.68
N VAL A 61 -25.88 17.74 -1.25
CA VAL A 61 -25.66 17.67 -2.70
C VAL A 61 -24.56 16.67 -2.99
N MET A 62 -24.90 15.61 -3.72
CA MET A 62 -23.97 14.56 -4.10
C MET A 62 -22.97 15.09 -5.15
N PRO A 63 -21.67 15.07 -4.91
CA PRO A 63 -20.67 15.42 -5.92
C PRO A 63 -20.70 14.40 -7.07
N ARG A 64 -20.59 14.88 -8.31
CA ARG A 64 -20.59 14.00 -9.50
C ARG A 64 -19.29 13.22 -9.67
N HIS A 65 -18.20 13.74 -9.13
CA HIS A 65 -16.85 13.18 -9.28
C HIS A 65 -16.13 13.12 -7.94
N GLY A 66 -15.07 12.32 -7.86
CA GLY A 66 -14.13 12.40 -6.76
C GLY A 66 -13.46 13.78 -6.72
N ILE A 67 -13.26 14.31 -5.51
CA ILE A 67 -12.67 15.64 -5.28
C ILE A 67 -11.46 15.46 -4.37
N LEU A 68 -10.40 16.20 -4.66
CA LEU A 68 -9.25 16.33 -3.76
C LEU A 68 -9.16 17.78 -3.26
N PHE A 69 -9.36 17.98 -1.97
CA PHE A 69 -9.08 19.23 -1.29
C PHE A 69 -7.61 19.28 -0.89
N ALA A 70 -6.80 19.94 -1.71
CA ALA A 70 -5.35 19.93 -1.56
C ALA A 70 -4.87 20.63 -0.28
N ASP A 71 -5.54 21.69 0.13
CA ASP A 71 -5.22 22.50 1.31
C ASP A 71 -5.45 21.77 2.66
N ILE A 72 -6.44 20.87 2.72
CA ILE A 72 -6.71 20.04 3.90
C ILE A 72 -6.26 18.58 3.72
N HIS A 73 -5.65 18.24 2.59
CA HIS A 73 -5.18 16.89 2.25
C HIS A 73 -6.28 15.83 2.43
N ALA A 74 -7.48 16.13 1.95
CA ALA A 74 -8.64 15.25 2.05
C ALA A 74 -9.21 14.90 0.68
N GLY A 75 -9.44 13.62 0.46
CA GLY A 75 -10.15 13.09 -0.71
C GLY A 75 -11.61 12.83 -0.41
N VAL A 76 -12.48 13.14 -1.35
CA VAL A 76 -13.92 12.87 -1.32
C VAL A 76 -14.26 11.91 -2.45
N THR A 77 -14.91 10.80 -2.13
CA THR A 77 -15.33 9.81 -3.12
C THR A 77 -16.82 9.55 -3.00
N PRO A 78 -17.62 9.80 -4.05
CA PRO A 78 -19.03 9.40 -4.07
C PRO A 78 -19.18 7.87 -3.98
N LEU A 79 -20.07 7.38 -3.11
CA LEU A 79 -20.38 5.97 -2.90
C LEU A 79 -21.89 5.76 -2.73
N GLY A 80 -22.61 5.61 -3.85
CA GLY A 80 -24.07 5.49 -3.81
C GLY A 80 -24.72 6.78 -3.31
N ASP A 81 -25.44 6.71 -2.20
CA ASP A 81 -26.11 7.81 -1.51
C ASP A 81 -25.23 8.53 -0.47
N ARG A 82 -24.01 8.07 -0.29
CA ARG A 82 -23.04 8.63 0.68
C ARG A 82 -21.74 9.06 0.00
N ILE A 83 -20.95 9.82 0.70
CA ILE A 83 -19.58 10.14 0.31
C ILE A 83 -18.61 9.60 1.34
N ARG A 84 -17.47 9.09 0.87
CA ARG A 84 -16.32 8.76 1.71
C ARG A 84 -15.38 9.94 1.76
N ILE A 85 -15.05 10.37 2.95
CA ILE A 85 -13.98 11.33 3.20
C ILE A 85 -12.77 10.56 3.69
N GLY A 86 -11.61 10.74 3.05
CA GLY A 86 -10.35 10.14 3.47
C GLY A 86 -9.24 11.18 3.53
N GLY A 87 -8.42 11.12 4.55
CA GLY A 87 -7.31 12.08 4.72
C GLY A 87 -6.30 11.62 5.76
N THR A 88 -5.45 12.55 6.14
CA THR A 88 -4.39 12.36 7.15
C THR A 88 -3.26 11.43 6.68
N MET A 89 -2.08 11.65 7.22
CA MET A 89 -0.93 10.77 7.11
C MET A 89 -0.23 10.68 8.47
N GLU A 90 -0.07 9.46 8.96
CA GLU A 90 0.57 9.18 10.24
C GLU A 90 1.49 7.96 10.12
N PHE A 91 2.68 8.04 10.69
CA PHE A 91 3.64 6.94 10.72
C PHE A 91 3.67 6.33 12.13
N SER A 92 2.72 5.47 12.43
CA SER A 92 2.53 4.77 13.71
C SER A 92 2.76 3.26 13.61
N GLY A 93 3.51 2.81 12.60
CA GLY A 93 3.74 1.39 12.33
C GLY A 93 2.45 0.71 11.83
N TYR A 94 2.19 -0.50 12.32
CA TYR A 94 1.04 -1.32 11.89
C TYR A 94 -0.20 -1.15 12.77
N ASP A 95 -0.25 -0.08 13.57
CA ASP A 95 -1.42 0.24 14.37
C ASP A 95 -2.59 0.68 13.49
N LEU A 96 -3.75 0.00 13.62
CA LEU A 96 -5.00 0.29 12.92
C LEU A 96 -6.06 0.94 13.83
N SER A 97 -5.69 1.31 15.05
CA SER A 97 -6.62 2.02 15.94
C SER A 97 -7.08 3.32 15.31
N VAL A 98 -8.35 3.66 15.54
CA VAL A 98 -8.94 4.91 15.07
C VAL A 98 -8.79 5.98 16.13
N ASP A 99 -8.02 7.02 15.85
CA ASP A 99 -7.88 8.18 16.74
C ASP A 99 -9.07 9.15 16.54
N ALA A 100 -9.90 9.24 17.55
CA ALA A 100 -11.11 10.08 17.53
C ALA A 100 -10.80 11.57 17.30
N LYS A 101 -9.65 12.08 17.79
CA LYS A 101 -9.26 13.47 17.58
C LYS A 101 -8.92 13.76 16.13
N ARG A 102 -8.23 12.81 15.48
CA ARG A 102 -7.87 12.93 14.06
C ARG A 102 -9.11 12.85 13.16
N ILE A 103 -10.04 11.92 13.45
CA ILE A 103 -11.33 11.84 12.76
C ILE A 103 -12.12 13.14 12.95
N SER A 104 -12.29 13.61 14.18
CA SER A 104 -13.04 14.85 14.48
C SER A 104 -12.42 16.08 13.79
N ASN A 105 -11.10 16.16 13.72
CA ASN A 105 -10.43 17.26 13.02
C ASN A 105 -10.66 17.19 11.50
N LEU A 106 -10.51 16.00 10.89
CA LEU A 106 -10.77 15.82 9.47
C LEU A 106 -12.24 16.12 9.12
N PHE A 107 -13.18 15.67 9.95
CA PHE A 107 -14.60 15.97 9.81
C PHE A 107 -14.87 17.48 9.90
N ARG A 108 -14.32 18.17 10.91
CA ARG A 108 -14.46 19.62 11.07
C ARG A 108 -13.92 20.39 9.85
N LEU A 109 -12.81 19.98 9.28
CA LEU A 109 -12.24 20.58 8.07
C LEU A 109 -13.12 20.32 6.85
N ALA A 110 -13.59 19.09 6.65
CA ALA A 110 -14.43 18.72 5.51
C ALA A 110 -15.77 19.50 5.48
N ARG A 111 -16.36 19.77 6.63
CA ARG A 111 -17.59 20.59 6.74
C ARG A 111 -17.45 22.03 6.23
N GLY A 112 -16.23 22.53 6.10
CA GLY A 112 -16.00 23.84 5.46
C GLY A 112 -16.21 23.85 3.94
N TYR A 113 -16.28 22.66 3.32
CA TYR A 113 -16.37 22.48 1.87
C TYR A 113 -17.64 21.75 1.43
N ILE A 114 -18.28 21.00 2.31
CA ILE A 114 -19.40 20.11 1.99
C ILE A 114 -20.56 20.38 2.96
N GLU A 115 -21.72 20.72 2.38
CA GLU A 115 -22.95 20.77 3.16
C GLU A 115 -23.49 19.37 3.42
N LEU A 116 -23.81 19.08 4.67
CA LEU A 116 -24.27 17.78 5.14
C LEU A 116 -25.76 17.80 5.48
N GLU A 117 -26.45 16.67 5.26
CA GLU A 117 -27.82 16.48 5.78
C GLU A 117 -27.80 16.25 7.28
N THR A 118 -26.84 15.43 7.75
CA THR A 118 -26.66 15.13 9.18
C THR A 118 -25.33 15.68 9.66
N PRO A 119 -25.25 16.18 10.91
CA PRO A 119 -24.00 16.71 11.46
C PRO A 119 -23.04 15.62 11.98
N GLU A 120 -23.23 14.39 11.57
CA GLU A 120 -22.53 13.21 12.07
C GLU A 120 -21.81 12.47 10.95
N TYR A 121 -20.77 11.73 11.31
CA TYR A 121 -20.06 10.82 10.41
C TYR A 121 -20.29 9.37 10.84
N GLU A 122 -20.22 8.47 9.88
CA GLU A 122 -20.43 7.04 10.05
C GLU A 122 -19.20 6.24 9.68
N GLU A 123 -19.10 5.02 10.21
CA GLU A 123 -18.10 4.01 9.85
C GLU A 123 -16.66 4.54 9.80
N PRO A 124 -16.13 5.14 10.89
CA PRO A 124 -14.74 5.58 10.89
C PRO A 124 -13.80 4.38 10.90
N TRP A 125 -12.80 4.38 10.02
CA TRP A 125 -11.77 3.36 9.99
C TRP A 125 -10.40 3.93 9.60
N ALA A 126 -9.35 3.14 9.83
CA ALA A 126 -7.99 3.47 9.46
C ALA A 126 -7.42 2.42 8.49
N GLY A 127 -6.58 2.88 7.56
CA GLY A 127 -5.88 2.02 6.60
C GLY A 127 -4.42 2.41 6.46
N LEU A 128 -3.60 1.44 6.05
CA LEU A 128 -2.15 1.61 5.92
C LEU A 128 -1.76 1.69 4.43
N ARG A 129 -1.19 2.82 4.04
CA ARG A 129 -0.62 3.01 2.70
C ARG A 129 0.82 2.53 2.69
N PRO A 130 1.27 1.76 1.69
CA PRO A 130 2.64 1.31 1.57
C PRO A 130 3.53 2.46 1.09
N MET A 131 4.23 3.13 1.99
CA MET A 131 5.03 4.33 1.71
C MET A 131 6.50 3.97 1.61
N THR A 132 7.07 4.03 0.40
CA THR A 132 8.53 3.96 0.20
C THR A 132 9.18 5.30 0.52
N VAL A 133 10.47 5.29 0.83
CA VAL A 133 11.20 6.54 1.19
C VAL A 133 11.33 7.53 0.04
N ASP A 134 11.19 7.09 -1.21
CA ASP A 134 11.25 7.92 -2.42
C ASP A 134 9.89 8.13 -3.08
N GLY A 135 8.81 7.54 -2.54
CA GLY A 135 7.46 7.64 -3.08
C GLY A 135 7.18 6.79 -4.32
N LEU A 136 8.19 6.10 -4.87
CA LEU A 136 8.03 5.23 -6.04
C LEU A 136 7.75 3.78 -5.63
N PRO A 137 6.94 3.02 -6.40
CA PRO A 137 6.70 1.61 -6.11
C PRO A 137 7.97 0.76 -6.24
N ILE A 138 7.89 -0.46 -5.74
CA ILE A 138 8.88 -1.52 -5.93
C ILE A 138 8.23 -2.60 -6.79
N LEU A 139 8.74 -2.75 -8.02
CA LEU A 139 8.29 -3.70 -9.03
C LEU A 139 9.51 -4.46 -9.55
N ASP A 140 9.85 -5.56 -8.90
CA ASP A 140 11.11 -6.25 -9.17
C ASP A 140 11.10 -7.70 -8.68
N TRP A 141 12.14 -8.43 -9.01
CA TRP A 141 12.45 -9.71 -8.38
C TRP A 141 12.75 -9.52 -6.89
N ALA A 142 12.26 -10.43 -6.05
CA ALA A 142 12.60 -10.49 -4.63
C ALA A 142 14.00 -11.10 -4.44
N GLN A 143 15.03 -10.44 -4.93
CA GLN A 143 16.40 -10.97 -4.87
C GLN A 143 16.79 -11.40 -3.44
N PRO A 144 17.47 -12.55 -3.29
CA PRO A 144 18.13 -13.34 -4.34
C PRO A 144 17.25 -14.42 -5.02
N PHE A 145 15.95 -14.44 -4.77
CA PHE A 145 15.05 -15.48 -5.27
C PHE A 145 14.75 -15.30 -6.76
N THR A 146 14.68 -16.41 -7.49
CA THR A 146 14.46 -16.43 -8.93
C THR A 146 13.00 -16.67 -9.30
N ASN A 147 12.17 -17.15 -8.35
CA ASN A 147 10.75 -17.41 -8.54
C ASN A 147 9.87 -16.59 -7.58
N ALA A 148 10.34 -15.45 -7.15
CA ALA A 148 9.55 -14.54 -6.33
C ALA A 148 9.73 -13.10 -6.80
N THR A 149 8.63 -12.35 -6.90
CA THR A 149 8.60 -10.93 -7.28
C THR A 149 7.90 -10.09 -6.23
N VAL A 150 8.17 -8.80 -6.24
CA VAL A 150 7.58 -7.80 -5.34
C VAL A 150 6.79 -6.78 -6.16
N ALA A 151 5.56 -6.52 -5.75
CA ALA A 151 4.69 -5.47 -6.29
C ALA A 151 4.07 -4.69 -5.14
N THR A 152 4.73 -3.61 -4.68
CA THR A 152 4.32 -2.85 -3.50
C THR A 152 4.80 -1.41 -3.53
N GLY A 153 4.47 -0.62 -2.51
CA GLY A 153 5.01 0.73 -2.35
C GLY A 153 4.32 1.79 -3.21
N TYR A 154 3.11 1.56 -3.65
CA TYR A 154 2.36 2.47 -4.52
C TYR A 154 1.80 3.72 -3.83
N SER A 155 2.10 3.93 -2.56
CA SER A 155 1.57 5.08 -1.79
C SER A 155 0.04 5.17 -1.86
N MET A 156 -0.48 6.22 -2.49
CA MET A 156 -1.93 6.45 -2.68
C MET A 156 -2.42 6.05 -4.07
N LEU A 157 -1.53 5.64 -4.99
CA LEU A 157 -1.84 5.42 -6.41
C LEU A 157 -2.06 3.95 -6.78
N GLY A 158 -2.05 3.03 -5.80
CA GLY A 158 -2.10 1.59 -6.06
C GLY A 158 -3.26 1.16 -6.96
N MET A 159 -4.47 1.62 -6.68
CA MET A 159 -5.64 1.28 -7.51
C MET A 159 -5.55 1.85 -8.94
N THR A 160 -4.99 3.05 -9.08
CA THR A 160 -4.85 3.73 -10.38
C THR A 160 -3.84 3.04 -11.29
N VAL A 161 -2.72 2.60 -10.74
CA VAL A 161 -1.60 2.02 -11.52
C VAL A 161 -1.58 0.49 -11.53
N ALA A 162 -2.49 -0.17 -10.79
CA ALA A 162 -2.54 -1.63 -10.71
C ALA A 162 -2.69 -2.34 -12.06
N PRO A 163 -3.57 -1.89 -13.00
CA PRO A 163 -3.71 -2.60 -14.28
C PRO A 163 -2.42 -2.62 -15.11
N PRO A 164 -1.78 -1.49 -15.46
CA PRO A 164 -0.54 -1.52 -16.25
C PRO A 164 0.63 -2.15 -15.49
N ALA A 165 0.70 -1.99 -14.15
CA ALA A 165 1.73 -2.64 -13.36
C ALA A 165 1.55 -4.16 -13.31
N GLY A 166 0.32 -4.64 -13.25
CA GLY A 166 -0.02 -6.07 -13.30
C GLY A 166 0.33 -6.71 -14.64
N GLU A 167 0.03 -6.04 -15.75
CA GLU A 167 0.37 -6.48 -17.10
C GLU A 167 1.90 -6.60 -17.28
N ALA A 168 2.64 -5.56 -16.97
CA ALA A 168 4.10 -5.58 -17.06
C ALA A 168 4.76 -6.57 -16.08
N MET A 169 4.17 -6.79 -14.89
CA MET A 169 4.63 -7.83 -13.95
C MET A 169 4.40 -9.24 -14.52
N ALA A 170 3.25 -9.49 -15.15
CA ALA A 170 2.96 -10.75 -15.78
C ALA A 170 3.94 -11.03 -16.94
N GLU A 171 4.23 -10.04 -17.78
CA GLU A 171 5.24 -10.13 -18.82
C GLU A 171 6.62 -10.48 -18.24
N MET A 172 7.05 -9.78 -17.18
CA MET A 172 8.32 -10.04 -16.50
C MET A 172 8.42 -11.48 -15.98
N ILE A 173 7.34 -12.01 -15.40
CA ILE A 173 7.30 -13.38 -14.87
C ILE A 173 7.37 -14.40 -15.99
N VAL A 174 6.62 -14.22 -17.07
CA VAL A 174 6.53 -15.17 -18.18
C VAL A 174 7.81 -15.17 -19.03
N THR A 175 8.39 -14.00 -19.29
CA THR A 175 9.57 -13.88 -20.15
C THR A 175 10.89 -14.04 -19.38
N GLY A 176 10.87 -13.92 -18.05
CA GLY A 176 12.07 -13.85 -17.22
C GLY A 176 12.87 -12.57 -17.40
N THR A 177 12.34 -11.58 -18.13
CA THR A 177 13.03 -10.33 -18.48
C THR A 177 12.29 -9.15 -17.85
N ARG A 178 13.04 -8.24 -17.19
CA ARG A 178 12.45 -7.00 -16.64
C ARG A 178 12.06 -6.06 -17.78
N PRO A 179 10.79 -5.61 -17.86
CA PRO A 179 10.40 -4.55 -18.79
C PRO A 179 11.13 -3.22 -18.48
N ASP A 180 11.50 -2.47 -19.51
CA ASP A 180 12.20 -1.17 -19.34
C ASP A 180 11.44 -0.19 -18.45
N VAL A 181 10.10 -0.23 -18.49
CA VAL A 181 9.24 0.60 -17.65
C VAL A 181 9.45 0.35 -16.15
N PHE A 182 10.01 -0.81 -15.75
CA PHE A 182 10.31 -1.13 -14.37
C PHE A 182 11.70 -0.70 -13.91
N GLU A 183 12.54 -0.15 -14.78
CA GLU A 183 13.89 0.27 -14.40
C GLU A 183 13.94 1.26 -13.22
N PRO A 184 13.04 2.28 -13.12
CA PRO A 184 13.00 3.18 -11.96
C PRO A 184 12.50 2.51 -10.67
N PHE A 185 11.85 1.33 -10.76
CA PHE A 185 11.17 0.66 -9.66
C PHE A 185 11.93 -0.52 -9.07
N ARG A 186 13.19 -0.66 -9.41
CA ARG A 186 14.09 -1.72 -8.93
C ARG A 186 14.25 -1.70 -7.43
N ILE A 187 14.34 -2.88 -6.84
CA ILE A 187 14.56 -3.04 -5.39
C ILE A 187 15.97 -2.61 -4.98
N ASP A 188 16.97 -2.81 -5.83
CA ASP A 188 18.37 -2.50 -5.56
C ASP A 188 18.71 -1.00 -5.62
N ARG A 189 17.78 -0.13 -6.09
CA ARG A 189 17.97 1.33 -6.03
C ARG A 189 18.18 1.83 -4.59
N PHE A 190 17.80 1.06 -3.61
CA PHE A 190 18.00 1.35 -2.18
C PHE A 190 19.28 0.78 -1.58
N ALA A 191 20.10 0.05 -2.34
CA ALA A 191 21.27 -0.66 -1.81
C ALA A 191 22.23 0.26 -1.04
N LYS A 192 22.48 1.49 -1.53
CA LYS A 192 23.34 2.49 -0.85
C LYS A 192 22.71 3.02 0.45
N ALA A 193 21.40 3.09 0.54
CA ALA A 193 20.69 3.58 1.73
C ALA A 193 20.64 2.54 2.85
N ILE A 194 20.54 1.25 2.50
CA ILE A 194 20.47 0.14 3.45
C ILE A 194 21.84 -0.07 4.11
N VAL A 195 22.94 0.03 3.38
CA VAL A 195 24.30 -0.14 3.89
C VAL A 195 24.66 0.93 4.94
N ARG A 196 24.21 2.18 4.77
CA ARG A 196 24.47 3.27 5.74
C ARG A 196 23.76 3.09 7.09
N ARG A 197 22.67 2.31 7.17
CA ARG A 197 21.97 2.03 8.43
C ARG A 197 22.52 0.81 9.18
N ALA A 198 23.19 -0.11 8.52
CA ALA A 198 23.79 -1.29 9.14
C ALA A 198 25.14 -1.02 9.83
N GLY A 199 25.72 0.15 9.59
CA GLY A 199 27.01 0.58 10.17
C GLY A 199 26.90 1.60 11.33
N ARG A 200 25.69 1.72 11.98
CA ARG A 200 25.50 2.57 13.16
C ARG A 200 25.00 1.77 14.35
#